data_f02704d9b76ab47722f345b007789ffd
#
_entry.id   f02704d9b76ab47722f345b007789ffd
#
_cell.length_a   1.000
_cell.length_b   1.000
_cell.length_c   1.000
_cell.angle_alpha   90.00
_cell.angle_beta   90.00
_cell.angle_gamma   90.00
#
_symmetry.space_group_name_H-M   'P 1'
#
loop_
_entity.id
_entity.type
_entity.pdbx_description
1 polymer ?
#
loop_
_entity_poly.entity_id
_entity_poly.type
_entity_poly.pdbx_seq_one_letter_code
_entity_poly.pdbx_strand_id
1 'polypeptide(L)'
;GRLVWNINEKNKLTLDSGFSRQGNIYNGDTQNSNQYGLVSKETKKPVATTALADSNAETARLYRQNYALTYEGKFDHFDNKTYIAFDKTKNSRLPEGLAGGPEGSYTSTTGFTDSILKNTRFSSEFYIPFTLGVEHMVTLGFEGTHSTLDDKQSMTQNLGEKVIFVTDAKGKRNRIVKKDPTESFPGITKNRGGYSSQTEWAIFLEDNISVTDKLILTPSARYDHNSYSGSNVSGGLNFLYAVTDNVNVKGGIARAYKAPNLYQTNPNYLLYTRGQGCPTAGDYACYFQGNEDLKPETSWNKEIGVEYNKDGYLASLTYFRNDYRNKIVPSDKLIGVTSNKNEVYQWSNANRALVEGLEGNLTLPLIENKLSWVNNFTYMHKTKNKDTGNPLSIVPKYTLNSSLSYQITDGFDAMLTYTQYGKQTGRKVKEIRMENAAALANSTEIGSYAVWGLSAGYNWKDTISVRIGVSNLFDKRVYRENNGASTYNEPGRAYYATVKYSF
;
A
#
# COMPACT_ATOMS: atom_id res chain seq x y z
N GLY A 1 -15.49 11.86 17.26
CA GLY A 1 -16.47 11.55 18.32
C GLY A 1 -17.29 10.31 17.99
N ARG A 2 -17.78 9.67 19.03
CA ARG A 2 -18.66 8.50 18.94
C ARG A 2 -19.85 8.70 19.87
N LEU A 3 -21.05 8.49 19.33
CA LEU A 3 -22.30 8.44 20.09
C LEU A 3 -22.90 7.05 19.91
N VAL A 4 -23.17 6.37 21.02
CA VAL A 4 -23.81 5.06 21.04
C VAL A 4 -25.18 5.18 21.68
N TRP A 5 -26.19 4.70 20.98
CA TRP A 5 -27.55 4.63 21.48
C TRP A 5 -28.03 3.17 21.51
N ASN A 6 -28.15 2.61 22.71
CA ASN A 6 -28.80 1.32 22.91
C ASN A 6 -30.31 1.55 22.92
N ILE A 7 -30.96 1.28 21.77
CA ILE A 7 -32.41 1.44 21.60
C ILE A 7 -33.15 0.49 22.55
N ASN A 8 -32.62 -0.74 22.62
CA ASN A 8 -33.01 -1.78 23.58
C ASN A 8 -31.85 -2.82 23.69
N GLU A 9 -32.06 -3.92 24.41
CA GLU A 9 -31.05 -4.97 24.59
C GLU A 9 -30.57 -5.65 23.31
N LYS A 10 -31.40 -5.64 22.26
CA LYS A 10 -31.13 -6.29 20.98
C LYS A 10 -30.70 -5.32 19.85
N ASN A 11 -30.92 -4.00 20.03
CA ASN A 11 -30.75 -3.03 18.97
C ASN A 11 -29.88 -1.86 19.42
N LYS A 12 -28.82 -1.61 18.67
CA LYS A 12 -27.84 -0.55 18.91
C LYS A 12 -27.62 0.29 17.67
N LEU A 13 -27.57 1.61 17.85
CA LEU A 13 -27.19 2.56 16.80
C LEU A 13 -25.94 3.31 17.24
N THR A 14 -24.94 3.36 16.35
CA THR A 14 -23.68 4.05 16.62
C THR A 14 -23.46 5.11 15.54
N LEU A 15 -23.24 6.35 15.96
CA LEU A 15 -22.82 7.45 15.11
C LEU A 15 -21.34 7.76 15.39
N ASP A 16 -20.51 7.62 14.37
CA ASP A 16 -19.10 7.99 14.40
C ASP A 16 -18.87 9.25 13.56
N SER A 17 -18.07 10.17 14.10
CA SER A 17 -17.61 11.35 13.36
C SER A 17 -16.14 11.62 13.65
N GLY A 18 -15.39 11.97 12.62
CA GLY A 18 -13.97 12.27 12.75
C GLY A 18 -13.54 13.41 11.84
N PHE A 19 -12.59 14.18 12.33
CA PHE A 19 -11.87 15.20 11.57
C PHE A 19 -10.38 15.08 11.89
N SER A 20 -9.55 15.14 10.86
CA SER A 20 -8.10 15.27 11.04
C SER A 20 -7.51 16.24 10.04
N ARG A 21 -6.49 16.97 10.47
CA ARG A 21 -5.64 17.80 9.64
C ARG A 21 -4.19 17.37 9.86
N GLN A 22 -3.50 17.11 8.79
CA GLN A 22 -2.07 16.82 8.77
C GLN A 22 -1.38 17.86 7.90
N GLY A 23 -0.40 18.57 8.44
CA GLY A 23 0.49 19.44 7.69
C GLY A 23 1.86 18.77 7.54
N ASN A 24 2.40 18.76 6.34
CA ASN A 24 3.75 18.27 6.07
C ASN A 24 4.66 19.46 5.81
N ILE A 25 5.67 19.62 6.65
CA ILE A 25 6.76 20.57 6.43
C ILE A 25 7.76 19.87 5.52
N TYR A 26 8.13 20.55 4.45
CA TYR A 26 9.13 20.02 3.54
C TYR A 26 10.49 19.90 4.23
N ASN A 27 11.09 18.74 4.12
CA ASN A 27 12.40 18.43 4.67
C ASN A 27 13.32 17.79 3.61
N GLY A 28 13.33 18.36 2.43
CA GLY A 28 14.02 17.83 1.28
C GLY A 28 13.10 17.03 0.34
N ASP A 29 13.59 16.66 -0.81
CA ASP A 29 12.91 15.77 -1.75
C ASP A 29 12.64 14.41 -1.06
N THR A 30 11.40 13.92 -1.10
CA THR A 30 11.02 12.64 -0.49
C THR A 30 11.83 11.46 -1.02
N GLN A 31 12.38 11.57 -2.22
CA GLN A 31 13.28 10.57 -2.81
C GLN A 31 14.74 10.79 -2.42
N ASN A 32 15.11 12.00 -2.01
CA ASN A 32 16.46 12.39 -1.63
C ASN A 32 16.51 12.95 -0.20
N SER A 33 15.48 12.75 0.61
CA SER A 33 15.37 13.33 1.96
C SER A 33 16.54 12.96 2.88
N ASN A 34 17.14 11.81 2.68
CA ASN A 34 18.32 11.38 3.41
C ASN A 34 19.63 12.09 2.98
N GLN A 35 19.58 12.89 1.92
CA GLN A 35 20.69 13.77 1.51
C GLN A 35 20.60 15.16 2.15
N TYR A 36 19.50 15.47 2.83
CA TYR A 36 19.32 16.74 3.51
C TYR A 36 20.43 16.98 4.54
N GLY A 37 21.07 18.17 4.46
CA GLY A 37 22.17 18.54 5.34
C GLY A 37 23.51 17.83 5.05
N LEU A 38 23.57 16.96 4.06
CA LEU A 38 24.82 16.33 3.65
C LEU A 38 25.62 17.26 2.72
N VAL A 39 26.94 17.09 2.73
CA VAL A 39 27.84 17.79 1.82
C VAL A 39 27.97 16.98 0.53
N SER A 40 27.68 17.61 -0.60
CA SER A 40 27.89 16.99 -1.90
C SER A 40 29.36 16.60 -2.09
N LYS A 41 29.61 15.37 -2.50
CA LYS A 41 30.96 14.88 -2.78
C LYS A 41 31.62 15.62 -3.95
N GLU A 42 30.82 16.06 -4.92
CA GLU A 42 31.29 16.73 -6.13
C GLU A 42 31.57 18.22 -5.88
N THR A 43 30.61 18.94 -5.34
CA THR A 43 30.68 20.40 -5.18
C THR A 43 31.28 20.84 -3.86
N LYS A 44 31.46 19.93 -2.88
CA LYS A 44 31.89 20.19 -1.50
C LYS A 44 31.02 21.25 -0.77
N LYS A 45 29.80 21.46 -1.28
CA LYS A 45 28.80 22.36 -0.69
C LYS A 45 27.69 21.56 -0.05
N PRO A 46 27.01 22.13 0.96
CA PRO A 46 25.79 21.49 1.48
C PRO A 46 24.80 21.22 0.33
N VAL A 47 24.15 20.08 0.38
CA VAL A 47 23.06 19.79 -0.56
C VAL A 47 21.99 20.84 -0.33
N ALA A 48 21.64 21.57 -1.38
CA ALA A 48 20.75 22.72 -1.28
C ALA A 48 19.38 22.31 -0.73
N THR A 49 18.96 22.96 0.34
CA THR A 49 17.58 22.99 0.77
C THR A 49 16.86 24.14 0.06
N THR A 50 15.54 24.07 0.01
CA THR A 50 14.77 25.17 -0.55
C THR A 50 14.44 26.21 0.51
N ALA A 51 14.17 27.45 0.09
CA ALA A 51 13.72 28.50 1.00
C ALA A 51 12.45 28.10 1.79
N LEU A 52 11.59 27.23 1.22
CA LEU A 52 10.41 26.71 1.91
C LEU A 52 10.78 25.71 3.01
N ALA A 53 11.75 24.83 2.78
CA ALA A 53 12.27 23.94 3.82
C ALA A 53 12.89 24.71 4.97
N ASP A 54 13.71 25.71 4.65
CA ASP A 54 14.39 26.55 5.63
C ASP A 54 13.40 27.39 6.46
N SER A 55 12.27 27.78 5.88
CA SER A 55 11.20 28.52 6.58
C SER A 55 10.26 27.64 7.40
N ASN A 56 10.43 26.33 7.42
CA ASN A 56 9.49 25.37 8.01
C ASN A 56 8.04 25.50 7.48
N ALA A 57 7.90 25.92 6.22
CA ALA A 57 6.58 26.08 5.61
C ALA A 57 5.90 24.74 5.30
N GLU A 58 4.62 24.64 5.56
CA GLU A 58 3.84 23.49 5.11
C GLU A 58 3.72 23.50 3.59
N THR A 59 4.17 22.44 2.94
CA THR A 59 4.08 22.26 1.48
C THR A 59 2.97 21.33 1.05
N ALA A 60 2.45 20.54 1.97
CA ALA A 60 1.28 19.68 1.76
C ALA A 60 0.39 19.67 3.00
N ARG A 61 -0.92 19.70 2.78
CA ARG A 61 -1.95 19.63 3.82
C ARG A 61 -2.98 18.59 3.45
N LEU A 62 -3.24 17.68 4.39
CA LEU A 62 -4.26 16.66 4.23
C LEU A 62 -5.37 16.89 5.26
N TYR A 63 -6.59 17.06 4.78
CA TYR A 63 -7.78 17.18 5.60
C TYR A 63 -8.64 15.96 5.37
N ARG A 64 -9.09 15.32 6.46
CA ARG A 64 -10.01 14.19 6.39
C ARG A 64 -11.22 14.45 7.26
N GLN A 65 -12.39 14.12 6.74
CA GLN A 65 -13.67 14.13 7.42
C GLN A 65 -14.31 12.78 7.19
N ASN A 66 -14.81 12.15 8.22
CA ASN A 66 -15.52 10.88 8.12
C ASN A 66 -16.74 10.88 9.05
N TYR A 67 -17.82 10.30 8.56
CA TYR A 67 -19.05 10.10 9.28
C TYR A 67 -19.55 8.69 8.99
N ALA A 68 -20.01 7.97 10.01
CA ALA A 68 -20.60 6.66 9.83
C ALA A 68 -21.77 6.48 10.78
N LEU A 69 -22.85 5.91 10.27
CA LEU A 69 -23.98 5.47 11.06
C LEU A 69 -24.05 3.95 10.94
N THR A 70 -23.92 3.25 12.05
CA THR A 70 -23.92 1.78 12.14
C THR A 70 -25.11 1.33 12.99
N TYR A 71 -25.91 0.45 12.42
CA TYR A 71 -26.95 -0.29 13.13
C TYR A 71 -26.48 -1.72 13.38
N GLU A 72 -26.66 -2.22 14.59
CA GLU A 72 -26.44 -3.61 14.98
C GLU A 72 -27.72 -4.13 15.63
N GLY A 73 -28.30 -5.18 15.06
CA GLY A 73 -29.54 -5.79 15.51
C GLY A 73 -29.36 -7.29 15.76
N LYS A 74 -29.90 -7.76 16.88
CA LYS A 74 -29.94 -9.20 17.26
C LYS A 74 -31.39 -9.66 17.15
N PHE A 75 -31.59 -10.61 16.26
CA PHE A 75 -32.91 -11.21 16.02
C PHE A 75 -32.90 -12.69 16.42
N ASP A 76 -34.04 -13.31 16.52
CA ASP A 76 -34.13 -14.70 17.00
C ASP A 76 -33.44 -15.72 16.08
N HIS A 77 -33.34 -15.40 14.78
CA HIS A 77 -32.76 -16.32 13.78
C HIS A 77 -31.53 -15.77 13.06
N PHE A 78 -31.16 -14.52 13.26
CA PHE A 78 -29.99 -13.91 12.65
C PHE A 78 -29.58 -12.66 13.40
N ASP A 79 -28.32 -12.30 13.29
CA ASP A 79 -27.83 -10.98 13.63
C ASP A 79 -27.65 -10.14 12.36
N ASN A 80 -27.83 -8.82 12.47
CA ASN A 80 -27.60 -7.90 11.37
C ASN A 80 -26.65 -6.78 11.77
N LYS A 81 -25.76 -6.45 10.85
CA LYS A 81 -24.93 -5.25 10.93
C LYS A 81 -25.05 -4.47 9.63
N THR A 82 -25.57 -3.27 9.72
CA THR A 82 -25.73 -2.38 8.56
C THR A 82 -25.06 -1.04 8.85
N TYR A 83 -24.28 -0.52 7.91
CA TYR A 83 -23.74 0.82 8.04
C TYR A 83 -23.82 1.61 6.73
N ILE A 84 -23.93 2.93 6.88
CA ILE A 84 -23.66 3.91 5.84
C ILE A 84 -22.53 4.81 6.32
N ALA A 85 -21.54 5.05 5.46
CA ALA A 85 -20.41 5.90 5.79
C ALA A 85 -20.12 6.88 4.66
N PHE A 86 -19.72 8.08 5.04
CA PHE A 86 -19.22 9.11 4.14
C PHE A 86 -17.84 9.55 4.58
N ASP A 87 -16.88 9.57 3.66
CA ASP A 87 -15.58 10.17 3.89
C ASP A 87 -15.21 11.16 2.80
N LYS A 88 -14.54 12.22 3.20
CA LYS A 88 -13.98 13.24 2.32
C LYS A 88 -12.52 13.47 2.70
N THR A 89 -11.64 13.30 1.74
CA THR A 89 -10.22 13.62 1.86
C THR A 89 -9.88 14.76 0.89
N LYS A 90 -9.36 15.86 1.41
CA LYS A 90 -8.82 16.97 0.64
C LYS A 90 -7.30 16.97 0.83
N ASN A 91 -6.56 16.79 -0.26
CA ASN A 91 -5.11 16.94 -0.30
C ASN A 91 -4.78 18.26 -1.01
N SER A 92 -4.25 19.22 -0.25
CA SER A 92 -3.87 20.55 -0.74
C SER A 92 -2.36 20.67 -0.67
N ARG A 93 -1.70 20.79 -1.82
CA ARG A 93 -0.23 20.84 -1.86
C ARG A 93 0.31 21.62 -3.05
N LEU A 94 1.58 21.94 -2.99
CA LEU A 94 2.29 22.50 -4.13
C LEU A 94 2.36 21.46 -5.27
N PRO A 95 2.17 21.86 -6.54
CA PRO A 95 2.12 20.94 -7.67
C PRO A 95 3.35 20.05 -7.84
N GLU A 96 4.49 20.53 -7.43
CA GLU A 96 5.79 19.87 -7.55
C GLU A 96 5.95 18.70 -6.57
N GLY A 97 5.17 18.67 -5.52
CA GLY A 97 5.17 17.62 -4.52
C GLY A 97 4.46 16.34 -4.97
N LEU A 98 4.01 16.26 -6.21
CA LEU A 98 3.31 15.11 -6.73
C LEU A 98 4.23 13.90 -6.89
N ALA A 99 3.77 12.77 -6.37
CA ALA A 99 4.38 11.46 -6.59
C ALA A 99 5.89 11.38 -6.33
N GLY A 100 6.38 12.09 -5.30
CA GLY A 100 7.78 12.08 -4.91
C GLY A 100 8.66 13.04 -5.69
N GLY A 101 8.07 14.00 -6.38
CA GLY A 101 8.79 15.15 -6.88
C GLY A 101 9.31 16.03 -5.74
N PRO A 102 10.19 17.01 -6.03
CA PRO A 102 10.80 17.86 -5.03
C PRO A 102 9.78 18.84 -4.43
N GLU A 103 9.06 18.41 -3.41
CA GLU A 103 8.10 19.25 -2.69
C GLU A 103 8.77 20.47 -2.12
N GLY A 104 8.34 21.65 -2.53
CA GLY A 104 8.91 22.90 -2.04
C GLY A 104 10.32 23.25 -2.55
N SER A 105 10.91 22.45 -3.44
CA SER A 105 12.12 22.87 -4.18
C SER A 105 11.81 23.95 -5.21
N TYR A 106 10.59 24.41 -5.22
CA TYR A 106 9.98 25.12 -6.27
C TYR A 106 9.73 26.57 -5.91
N THR A 107 9.99 27.44 -6.84
CA THR A 107 9.73 28.87 -6.76
C THR A 107 8.44 29.25 -7.48
N SER A 108 7.49 28.30 -7.61
CA SER A 108 6.28 28.50 -8.38
C SER A 108 5.40 29.57 -7.80
N THR A 109 4.83 30.35 -8.67
CA THR A 109 3.77 31.31 -8.38
C THR A 109 2.38 30.67 -8.38
N THR A 110 2.27 29.37 -8.68
CA THR A 110 0.98 28.69 -8.85
C THR A 110 0.26 28.41 -7.54
N GLY A 111 0.98 28.42 -6.42
CA GLY A 111 0.39 28.17 -5.10
C GLY A 111 -0.10 26.74 -4.89
N PHE A 112 -0.96 26.55 -3.88
CA PHE A 112 -1.54 25.26 -3.56
C PHE A 112 -2.63 24.86 -4.55
N THR A 113 -2.61 23.59 -4.94
CA THR A 113 -3.69 22.94 -5.71
C THR A 113 -4.32 21.83 -4.90
N ASP A 114 -5.59 21.56 -5.18
CA ASP A 114 -6.40 20.61 -4.43
C ASP A 114 -6.68 19.35 -5.23
N SER A 115 -6.66 18.21 -4.51
CA SER A 115 -7.24 16.95 -4.93
C SER A 115 -8.27 16.54 -3.88
N ILE A 116 -9.50 16.29 -4.28
CA ILE A 116 -10.62 15.98 -3.38
C ILE A 116 -11.20 14.63 -3.74
N LEU A 117 -11.06 13.68 -2.83
CA LEU A 117 -11.71 12.36 -2.90
C LEU A 117 -12.90 12.34 -1.95
N LYS A 118 -14.04 11.84 -2.42
CA LYS A 118 -15.22 11.56 -1.59
C LYS A 118 -15.65 10.13 -1.83
N ASN A 119 -15.99 9.42 -0.76
CA ASN A 119 -16.56 8.08 -0.83
C ASN A 119 -17.83 8.03 0.00
N THR A 120 -18.87 7.44 -0.57
CA THR A 120 -20.07 7.02 0.15
C THR A 120 -20.11 5.51 0.11
N ARG A 121 -20.19 4.86 1.28
CA ARG A 121 -20.21 3.40 1.42
C ARG A 121 -21.48 2.97 2.12
N PHE A 122 -22.01 1.86 1.66
CA PHE A 122 -23.10 1.12 2.29
C PHE A 122 -22.69 -0.33 2.44
N SER A 123 -22.99 -0.95 3.58
CA SER A 123 -22.84 -2.39 3.78
C SER A 123 -23.94 -2.89 4.69
N SER A 124 -24.46 -4.08 4.39
CA SER A 124 -25.41 -4.80 5.24
C SER A 124 -25.03 -6.28 5.24
N GLU A 125 -24.82 -6.81 6.43
CA GLU A 125 -24.43 -8.21 6.65
C GLU A 125 -25.42 -8.88 7.58
N PHE A 126 -25.78 -10.11 7.24
CA PHE A 126 -26.67 -10.98 8.01
C PHE A 126 -25.88 -12.22 8.42
N TYR A 127 -25.85 -12.49 9.70
CA TYR A 127 -25.19 -13.64 10.31
C TYR A 127 -26.27 -14.63 10.76
N ILE A 128 -26.33 -15.78 10.11
CA ILE A 128 -27.46 -16.73 10.20
C ILE A 128 -26.93 -18.07 10.70
N PRO A 129 -27.02 -18.34 12.01
CA PRO A 129 -26.71 -19.66 12.57
C PRO A 129 -27.85 -20.64 12.30
N PHE A 130 -27.53 -21.85 11.86
CA PHE A 130 -28.51 -22.95 11.77
C PHE A 130 -27.79 -24.30 11.82
N THR A 131 -28.58 -25.36 12.05
CA THR A 131 -28.09 -26.74 12.06
C THR A 131 -28.78 -27.55 10.95
N LEU A 132 -27.96 -28.12 10.05
CA LEU A 132 -28.41 -29.04 9.01
C LEU A 132 -27.43 -30.22 8.98
N GLY A 133 -27.66 -31.19 9.85
CA GLY A 133 -26.73 -32.30 10.08
C GLY A 133 -25.50 -31.87 10.90
N VAL A 134 -24.90 -30.74 10.54
CA VAL A 134 -23.77 -30.06 11.23
C VAL A 134 -24.11 -28.59 11.48
N GLU A 135 -23.31 -27.94 12.29
CA GLU A 135 -23.48 -26.51 12.58
C GLU A 135 -22.98 -25.64 11.42
N HIS A 136 -23.76 -24.63 11.06
CA HIS A 136 -23.50 -23.65 10.03
C HIS A 136 -23.58 -22.22 10.63
N MET A 137 -22.68 -21.36 10.18
CA MET A 137 -22.78 -19.92 10.38
C MET A 137 -22.65 -19.24 9.03
N VAL A 138 -23.78 -18.95 8.42
CA VAL A 138 -23.84 -18.28 7.11
C VAL A 138 -23.76 -16.79 7.28
N THR A 139 -22.87 -16.14 6.52
CA THR A 139 -22.82 -14.69 6.33
C THR A 139 -23.29 -14.36 4.93
N LEU A 140 -24.40 -13.64 4.82
CA LEU A 140 -24.89 -13.05 3.58
C LEU A 140 -24.69 -11.55 3.64
N GLY A 141 -24.02 -10.97 2.65
CA GLY A 141 -23.74 -9.56 2.64
C GLY A 141 -23.99 -8.86 1.31
N PHE A 142 -24.33 -7.59 1.41
CA PHE A 142 -24.36 -6.63 0.31
C PHE A 142 -23.52 -5.43 0.67
N GLU A 143 -22.69 -4.95 -0.25
CA GLU A 143 -21.94 -3.70 -0.08
C GLU A 143 -21.92 -2.89 -1.37
N GLY A 144 -21.77 -1.56 -1.20
CA GLY A 144 -21.65 -0.62 -2.30
C GLY A 144 -20.78 0.57 -1.93
N THR A 145 -20.02 1.06 -2.89
CA THR A 145 -19.18 2.25 -2.75
C THR A 145 -19.37 3.14 -3.97
N HIS A 146 -19.68 4.40 -3.74
CA HIS A 146 -19.59 5.43 -4.77
C HIS A 146 -18.45 6.39 -4.44
N SER A 147 -17.48 6.46 -5.35
CA SER A 147 -16.26 7.28 -5.20
C SER A 147 -16.26 8.39 -6.24
N THR A 148 -15.92 9.61 -5.82
CA THR A 148 -15.69 10.74 -6.73
C THR A 148 -14.34 11.37 -6.43
N LEU A 149 -13.59 11.71 -7.47
CA LEU A 149 -12.29 12.38 -7.40
C LEU A 149 -12.32 13.62 -8.26
N ASP A 150 -11.98 14.77 -7.69
CA ASP A 150 -11.68 16.01 -8.41
C ASP A 150 -10.21 16.36 -8.16
N ASP A 151 -9.35 16.06 -9.14
CA ASP A 151 -7.91 16.26 -9.04
C ASP A 151 -7.41 17.33 -10.00
N LYS A 152 -7.32 18.57 -9.49
CA LYS A 152 -6.78 19.70 -10.26
C LYS A 152 -5.26 19.61 -10.43
N GLN A 153 -4.57 18.89 -9.58
CA GLN A 153 -3.11 18.76 -9.64
C GLN A 153 -2.66 17.98 -10.89
N SER A 154 -3.36 16.89 -11.20
CA SER A 154 -3.07 16.09 -12.41
C SER A 154 -3.41 16.84 -13.72
N MET A 155 -4.06 18.01 -13.63
CA MET A 155 -4.42 18.86 -14.78
C MET A 155 -3.38 19.96 -15.06
N THR A 156 -2.39 20.15 -14.21
CA THR A 156 -1.42 21.25 -14.33
C THR A 156 -0.42 21.05 -15.47
N GLN A 157 -0.32 19.83 -16.01
CA GLN A 157 0.65 19.53 -17.08
C GLN A 157 0.11 19.90 -18.45
N ASN A 158 0.87 20.68 -19.20
CA ASN A 158 0.60 20.94 -20.58
C ASN A 158 0.98 19.74 -21.44
N LEU A 159 0.08 19.33 -22.31
CA LEU A 159 0.33 18.26 -23.27
C LEU A 159 1.31 18.73 -24.34
N GLY A 160 2.22 17.85 -24.68
CA GLY A 160 3.22 18.10 -25.71
C GLY A 160 3.00 17.28 -26.96
N GLU A 161 4.07 16.85 -27.55
CA GLU A 161 4.12 16.20 -28.85
C GLU A 161 3.94 14.68 -28.79
N LYS A 162 3.28 14.08 -29.78
CA LYS A 162 3.19 12.61 -29.93
C LYS A 162 4.54 12.04 -30.39
N VAL A 163 5.02 11.03 -29.70
CA VAL A 163 6.19 10.26 -30.13
C VAL A 163 5.75 8.95 -30.75
N ILE A 164 6.12 8.74 -32.00
CA ILE A 164 5.89 7.49 -32.75
C ILE A 164 7.25 6.88 -33.06
N PHE A 165 7.34 5.55 -32.92
CA PHE A 165 8.51 4.83 -33.42
C PHE A 165 8.14 4.11 -34.69
N VAL A 166 8.88 4.40 -35.75
CA VAL A 166 8.74 3.74 -37.07
C VAL A 166 10.02 2.96 -37.34
N THR A 167 9.85 1.68 -37.62
CA THR A 167 10.99 0.85 -38.07
C THR A 167 11.17 1.03 -39.56
N ASP A 168 12.36 1.45 -39.98
CA ASP A 168 12.68 1.60 -41.39
C ASP A 168 12.92 0.25 -42.10
N ALA A 169 13.08 0.27 -43.38
CA ALA A 169 13.31 -0.93 -44.21
C ALA A 169 14.59 -1.71 -43.84
N LYS A 170 15.49 -1.11 -43.06
CA LYS A 170 16.72 -1.73 -42.56
C LYS A 170 16.57 -2.25 -41.12
N GLY A 171 15.33 -2.25 -40.57
CA GLY A 171 15.06 -2.71 -39.23
C GLY A 171 15.43 -1.68 -38.12
N LYS A 172 15.90 -0.49 -38.49
CA LYS A 172 16.26 0.55 -37.53
C LYS A 172 15.00 1.27 -37.03
N ARG A 173 14.83 1.35 -35.74
CA ARG A 173 13.72 2.04 -35.08
C ARG A 173 14.03 3.54 -34.98
N ASN A 174 13.28 4.34 -35.69
CA ASN A 174 13.41 5.80 -35.73
C ASN A 174 12.32 6.44 -34.91
N ARG A 175 12.67 7.48 -34.11
CA ARG A 175 11.74 8.29 -33.34
C ARG A 175 11.18 9.41 -34.21
N ILE A 176 9.87 9.43 -34.39
CA ILE A 176 9.16 10.50 -35.09
C ILE A 176 8.30 11.26 -34.06
N VAL A 177 8.38 12.58 -34.09
CA VAL A 177 7.62 13.46 -33.23
C VAL A 177 6.55 14.17 -34.08
N LYS A 178 5.27 13.99 -33.72
CA LYS A 178 4.14 14.71 -34.32
C LYS A 178 3.64 15.80 -33.38
N LYS A 179 3.37 16.98 -33.92
CA LYS A 179 3.08 18.19 -33.11
C LYS A 179 1.62 18.35 -32.67
N ASP A 180 0.70 17.48 -33.06
CA ASP A 180 -0.70 17.60 -32.66
C ASP A 180 -0.95 16.94 -31.29
N PRO A 181 -1.20 17.71 -30.22
CA PRO A 181 -1.43 17.12 -28.89
C PRO A 181 -2.76 16.36 -28.80
N THR A 182 -3.75 16.65 -29.63
CA THR A 182 -5.07 15.99 -29.58
C THR A 182 -5.03 14.58 -30.18
N GLU A 183 -4.16 14.30 -31.12
CA GLU A 183 -3.89 12.96 -31.66
C GLU A 183 -2.91 12.15 -30.77
N SER A 184 -2.32 12.81 -29.77
CA SER A 184 -1.12 12.32 -29.10
C SER A 184 -1.40 11.36 -27.96
N PHE A 185 -2.47 11.59 -27.22
CA PHE A 185 -2.75 10.87 -26.00
C PHE A 185 -4.12 10.23 -26.08
N PRO A 186 -4.21 8.88 -26.13
CA PRO A 186 -5.49 8.18 -26.22
C PRO A 186 -6.46 8.61 -25.11
N GLY A 187 -7.72 8.90 -25.45
CA GLY A 187 -8.77 9.23 -24.50
C GLY A 187 -8.71 10.64 -23.88
N ILE A 188 -7.68 11.45 -24.13
CA ILE A 188 -7.65 12.82 -23.63
C ILE A 188 -8.64 13.70 -24.40
N THR A 189 -9.49 14.39 -23.68
CA THR A 189 -10.43 15.36 -24.24
C THR A 189 -9.79 16.76 -24.37
N LYS A 190 -10.28 17.58 -25.33
CA LYS A 190 -9.79 18.97 -25.51
C LYS A 190 -9.88 19.79 -24.22
N ASN A 191 -10.94 19.58 -23.44
CA ASN A 191 -11.17 20.23 -22.17
C ASN A 191 -10.90 19.22 -21.07
N ARG A 192 -9.63 18.95 -20.76
CA ARG A 192 -9.25 18.06 -19.66
C ARG A 192 -9.95 18.46 -18.37
N GLY A 193 -10.78 17.56 -17.83
CA GLY A 193 -11.46 17.74 -16.56
C GLY A 193 -10.83 16.92 -15.46
N GLY A 194 -10.69 17.50 -14.27
CA GLY A 194 -10.15 16.81 -13.09
C GLY A 194 -11.13 15.88 -12.39
N TYR A 195 -12.39 15.83 -12.84
CA TYR A 195 -13.43 15.03 -12.19
C TYR A 195 -13.52 13.62 -12.75
N SER A 196 -13.63 12.65 -11.85
CA SER A 196 -13.88 11.25 -12.16
C SER A 196 -14.78 10.63 -11.08
N SER A 197 -15.60 9.65 -11.45
CA SER A 197 -16.45 8.93 -10.50
C SER A 197 -16.50 7.44 -10.83
N GLN A 198 -16.70 6.62 -9.80
CA GLN A 198 -16.78 5.17 -9.91
C GLN A 198 -17.78 4.64 -8.90
N THR A 199 -18.59 3.67 -9.32
CA THR A 199 -19.49 2.93 -8.45
C THR A 199 -19.15 1.46 -8.50
N GLU A 200 -19.04 0.88 -7.31
CA GLU A 200 -18.83 -0.56 -7.11
C GLU A 200 -19.91 -1.09 -6.19
N TRP A 201 -20.42 -2.27 -6.45
CA TRP A 201 -21.28 -3.00 -5.53
C TRP A 201 -21.03 -4.49 -5.61
N ALA A 202 -21.32 -5.19 -4.53
CA ALA A 202 -21.14 -6.62 -4.44
C ALA A 202 -22.19 -7.28 -3.58
N ILE A 203 -22.46 -8.55 -3.89
CA ILE A 203 -23.20 -9.49 -3.04
C ILE A 203 -22.27 -10.65 -2.73
N PHE A 204 -22.23 -11.11 -1.49
CA PHE A 204 -21.38 -12.19 -1.07
C PHE A 204 -22.07 -13.13 -0.08
N LEU A 205 -21.62 -14.37 -0.11
CA LEU A 205 -22.05 -15.45 0.77
C LEU A 205 -20.81 -16.19 1.26
N GLU A 206 -20.78 -16.46 2.56
CA GLU A 206 -19.80 -17.33 3.22
C GLU A 206 -20.51 -18.24 4.21
N ASP A 207 -20.07 -19.49 4.32
CA ASP A 207 -20.60 -20.42 5.30
C ASP A 207 -19.46 -21.06 6.10
N ASN A 208 -19.44 -20.85 7.41
CA ASN A 208 -18.55 -21.55 8.33
C ASN A 208 -19.22 -22.83 8.80
N ILE A 209 -18.75 -23.97 8.27
CA ILE A 209 -19.34 -25.29 8.48
C ILE A 209 -18.47 -26.06 9.49
N SER A 210 -18.98 -26.36 10.66
CA SER A 210 -18.35 -27.26 11.65
C SER A 210 -18.58 -28.72 11.24
N VAL A 211 -17.81 -29.20 10.22
CA VAL A 211 -17.99 -30.56 9.66
C VAL A 211 -17.80 -31.66 10.71
N THR A 212 -16.83 -31.42 11.60
CA THR A 212 -16.58 -32.21 12.80
C THR A 212 -16.05 -31.30 13.90
N ASP A 213 -15.91 -31.79 15.13
CA ASP A 213 -15.28 -31.04 16.23
C ASP A 213 -13.85 -30.58 15.92
N LYS A 214 -13.21 -31.15 14.89
CA LYS A 214 -11.82 -30.85 14.49
C LYS A 214 -11.70 -30.17 13.14
N LEU A 215 -12.73 -30.17 12.32
CA LEU A 215 -12.67 -29.67 10.93
C LEU A 215 -13.73 -28.61 10.70
N ILE A 216 -13.28 -27.41 10.39
CA ILE A 216 -14.11 -26.32 9.89
C ILE A 216 -13.79 -26.13 8.40
N LEU A 217 -14.81 -26.07 7.56
CA LEU A 217 -14.71 -25.66 6.15
C LEU A 217 -15.43 -24.34 5.96
N THR A 218 -14.85 -23.45 5.16
CA THR A 218 -15.42 -22.14 4.86
C THR A 218 -15.46 -21.91 3.35
N PRO A 219 -16.48 -22.41 2.63
CA PRO A 219 -16.75 -22.01 1.26
C PRO A 219 -17.28 -20.59 1.20
N SER A 220 -16.92 -19.86 0.14
CA SER A 220 -17.40 -18.50 -0.11
C SER A 220 -17.60 -18.22 -1.59
N ALA A 221 -18.54 -17.33 -1.89
CA ALA A 221 -18.81 -16.82 -3.23
C ALA A 221 -19.13 -15.34 -3.18
N ARG A 222 -18.68 -14.59 -4.19
CA ARG A 222 -18.89 -13.15 -4.29
C ARG A 222 -19.10 -12.75 -5.74
N TYR A 223 -20.09 -11.92 -6.00
CA TYR A 223 -20.31 -11.24 -7.26
C TYR A 223 -20.04 -9.75 -7.06
N ASP A 224 -19.16 -9.20 -7.89
CA ASP A 224 -18.80 -7.78 -7.90
C ASP A 224 -19.23 -7.13 -9.21
N HIS A 225 -19.67 -5.89 -9.17
CA HIS A 225 -19.88 -5.04 -10.34
C HIS A 225 -19.21 -3.69 -10.14
N ASN A 226 -18.41 -3.28 -11.12
CA ASN A 226 -17.72 -2.00 -11.16
C ASN A 226 -18.13 -1.24 -12.42
N SER A 227 -18.42 0.05 -12.30
CA SER A 227 -18.91 0.88 -13.42
C SER A 227 -17.92 1.02 -14.60
N TYR A 228 -16.62 0.75 -14.39
CA TYR A 228 -15.60 0.78 -15.43
C TYR A 228 -15.21 -0.63 -15.93
N SER A 229 -14.89 -1.51 -15.03
CA SER A 229 -14.32 -2.82 -15.36
C SER A 229 -15.35 -3.93 -15.48
N GLY A 230 -16.65 -3.63 -15.28
CA GLY A 230 -17.74 -4.58 -15.41
C GLY A 230 -17.86 -5.55 -14.23
N SER A 231 -18.37 -6.75 -14.50
CA SER A 231 -18.72 -7.72 -13.47
C SER A 231 -17.65 -8.80 -13.31
N ASN A 232 -17.56 -9.34 -12.10
CA ASN A 232 -16.66 -10.42 -11.75
C ASN A 232 -17.30 -11.35 -10.72
N VAL A 233 -16.97 -12.65 -10.81
CA VAL A 233 -17.32 -13.66 -9.80
C VAL A 233 -16.04 -14.13 -9.14
N SER A 234 -16.01 -14.11 -7.82
CA SER A 234 -14.93 -14.62 -6.98
C SER A 234 -15.48 -15.72 -6.08
N GLY A 235 -14.60 -16.56 -5.57
CA GLY A 235 -14.99 -17.59 -4.62
C GLY A 235 -13.77 -18.24 -4.01
N GLY A 236 -13.98 -18.95 -2.92
CA GLY A 236 -12.91 -19.60 -2.19
C GLY A 236 -13.40 -20.76 -1.35
N LEU A 237 -12.46 -21.55 -0.92
CA LEU A 237 -12.63 -22.59 0.08
C LEU A 237 -11.45 -22.54 1.03
N ASN A 238 -11.71 -22.28 2.31
CA ASN A 238 -10.74 -22.37 3.38
C ASN A 238 -11.06 -23.55 4.29
N PHE A 239 -10.05 -24.05 4.98
CA PHE A 239 -10.22 -25.07 6.01
C PHE A 239 -9.33 -24.78 7.22
N LEU A 240 -9.80 -25.20 8.37
CA LEU A 240 -9.05 -25.31 9.61
C LEU A 240 -9.24 -26.72 10.17
N TYR A 241 -8.13 -27.42 10.38
CA TYR A 241 -8.11 -28.77 10.94
C TYR A 241 -7.28 -28.84 12.21
N ALA A 242 -7.93 -29.13 13.34
CA ALA A 242 -7.29 -29.37 14.62
C ALA A 242 -6.71 -30.81 14.63
N VAL A 243 -5.42 -30.94 14.31
CA VAL A 243 -4.71 -32.24 14.34
C VAL A 243 -4.66 -32.78 15.77
N THR A 244 -4.32 -31.89 16.70
CA THR A 244 -4.35 -32.11 18.16
C THR A 244 -4.88 -30.83 18.83
N ASP A 245 -5.06 -30.85 20.16
CA ASP A 245 -5.47 -29.66 20.92
C ASP A 245 -4.51 -28.48 20.78
N ASN A 246 -3.26 -28.74 20.40
CA ASN A 246 -2.21 -27.73 20.30
C ASN A 246 -1.71 -27.50 18.86
N VAL A 247 -2.11 -28.33 17.89
CA VAL A 247 -1.61 -28.25 16.52
C VAL A 247 -2.77 -28.12 15.54
N ASN A 248 -2.76 -27.03 14.77
CA ASN A 248 -3.71 -26.76 13.71
C ASN A 248 -3.02 -26.76 12.33
N VAL A 249 -3.67 -27.31 11.34
CA VAL A 249 -3.35 -27.12 9.93
C VAL A 249 -4.44 -26.28 9.31
N LYS A 250 -4.06 -25.23 8.61
CA LYS A 250 -4.97 -24.31 7.93
C LYS A 250 -4.53 -24.13 6.49
N GLY A 251 -5.49 -23.91 5.62
CA GLY A 251 -5.18 -23.62 4.23
C GLY A 251 -6.38 -23.17 3.45
N GLY A 252 -6.14 -22.76 2.24
CA GLY A 252 -7.21 -22.29 1.38
C GLY A 252 -6.79 -22.04 -0.05
N ILE A 253 -7.80 -21.96 -0.89
CA ILE A 253 -7.69 -21.48 -2.26
C ILE A 253 -8.82 -20.50 -2.52
N ALA A 254 -8.48 -19.32 -3.01
CA ALA A 254 -9.49 -18.31 -3.32
C ALA A 254 -9.12 -17.55 -4.61
N ARG A 255 -10.14 -17.21 -5.38
CA ARG A 255 -10.02 -16.27 -6.48
C ARG A 255 -10.35 -14.87 -5.96
N ALA A 256 -9.36 -13.96 -6.02
CA ALA A 256 -9.53 -12.56 -5.66
C ALA A 256 -9.67 -11.67 -6.90
N TYR A 257 -10.29 -10.52 -6.71
CA TYR A 257 -10.57 -9.50 -7.71
C TYR A 257 -10.19 -8.12 -7.19
N LYS A 258 -9.67 -7.27 -8.09
CA LYS A 258 -9.41 -5.85 -7.80
C LYS A 258 -9.70 -5.02 -9.03
N ALA A 259 -10.64 -4.09 -8.93
CA ALA A 259 -10.91 -3.11 -9.96
C ALA A 259 -9.76 -2.09 -10.09
N PRO A 260 -9.55 -1.48 -11.29
CA PRO A 260 -8.71 -0.32 -11.44
C PRO A 260 -9.26 0.86 -10.61
N ASN A 261 -8.39 1.69 -10.09
CA ASN A 261 -8.79 2.89 -9.35
C ASN A 261 -8.98 4.11 -10.29
N LEU A 262 -9.56 5.19 -9.75
CA LEU A 262 -9.88 6.40 -10.52
C LEU A 262 -8.66 7.03 -11.22
N TYR A 263 -7.47 6.99 -10.63
CA TYR A 263 -6.25 7.48 -11.27
C TYR A 263 -5.77 6.60 -12.42
N GLN A 264 -6.03 5.30 -12.33
CA GLN A 264 -5.60 4.34 -13.33
C GLN A 264 -6.52 4.35 -14.56
N THR A 265 -7.82 4.64 -14.37
CA THR A 265 -8.82 4.60 -15.45
C THR A 265 -8.97 5.91 -16.19
N ASN A 266 -8.83 7.07 -15.54
CA ASN A 266 -9.10 8.34 -16.19
C ASN A 266 -7.94 8.82 -17.10
N PRO A 267 -8.10 8.85 -18.43
CA PRO A 267 -7.05 9.25 -19.35
C PRO A 267 -6.67 10.73 -19.25
N ASN A 268 -7.48 11.56 -18.62
CA ASN A 268 -7.15 12.97 -18.36
C ASN A 268 -6.12 13.14 -17.24
N TYR A 269 -5.88 12.12 -16.41
CA TYR A 269 -4.90 12.19 -15.33
C TYR A 269 -3.50 11.83 -15.82
N LEU A 270 -2.55 12.69 -15.49
CA LEU A 270 -1.12 12.45 -15.69
C LEU A 270 -0.46 12.38 -14.32
N LEU A 271 -0.21 11.18 -13.84
CA LEU A 271 0.47 10.93 -12.57
C LEU A 271 1.97 11.09 -12.74
N TYR A 272 2.55 12.07 -12.07
CA TYR A 272 4.01 12.32 -12.07
C TYR A 272 4.75 11.25 -11.28
N THR A 273 5.88 10.79 -11.80
CA THR A 273 6.84 9.95 -11.09
C THR A 273 8.26 10.28 -11.52
N ARG A 274 9.24 9.82 -10.77
CA ARG A 274 10.66 10.09 -11.01
C ARG A 274 11.50 8.85 -10.76
N GLY A 275 12.63 8.76 -11.46
CA GLY A 275 13.62 7.71 -11.27
C GLY A 275 13.08 6.31 -11.59
N GLN A 276 13.21 5.38 -10.67
CA GLN A 276 12.81 3.98 -10.86
C GLN A 276 11.29 3.76 -11.02
N GLY A 277 10.48 4.76 -10.76
CA GLY A 277 9.08 4.76 -11.16
C GLY A 277 8.90 4.85 -12.67
N CYS A 278 9.86 5.43 -13.38
CA CYS A 278 9.85 5.56 -14.83
C CYS A 278 10.41 4.30 -15.52
N PRO A 279 9.92 3.93 -16.72
CA PRO A 279 10.45 2.81 -17.50
C PRO A 279 11.87 3.05 -18.00
N THR A 280 12.27 4.32 -18.16
CA THR A 280 13.65 4.71 -18.43
C THR A 280 14.31 5.04 -17.09
N ALA A 281 15.33 4.26 -16.71
CA ALA A 281 16.08 4.54 -15.48
C ALA A 281 16.90 5.81 -15.63
N GLY A 282 17.05 6.57 -14.53
CA GLY A 282 17.87 7.76 -14.43
C GLY A 282 17.16 8.91 -13.72
N ASP A 283 17.74 10.11 -13.81
CA ASP A 283 17.24 11.34 -13.18
C ASP A 283 15.97 11.92 -13.82
N TYR A 284 15.37 11.16 -14.73
CA TYR A 284 14.24 11.63 -15.54
C TYR A 284 12.92 11.50 -14.78
N ALA A 285 12.13 12.55 -14.93
CA ALA A 285 10.73 12.55 -14.56
C ALA A 285 9.88 12.02 -15.72
N CYS A 286 8.83 11.29 -15.38
CA CYS A 286 7.83 10.85 -16.36
C CYS A 286 6.43 10.94 -15.78
N TYR A 287 5.44 10.73 -16.64
CA TYR A 287 4.04 10.69 -16.27
C TYR A 287 3.43 9.36 -16.68
N PHE A 288 2.45 8.91 -15.89
CA PHE A 288 1.57 7.82 -16.28
C PHE A 288 0.17 8.37 -16.51
N GLN A 289 -0.32 8.17 -17.74
CA GLN A 289 -1.69 8.48 -18.12
C GLN A 289 -2.62 7.36 -17.68
N GLY A 290 -3.84 7.71 -17.26
CA GLY A 290 -4.92 6.73 -17.06
C GLY A 290 -5.28 6.01 -18.35
N ASN A 291 -5.87 4.83 -18.23
CA ASN A 291 -6.27 3.97 -19.36
C ASN A 291 -7.67 3.38 -19.10
N GLU A 292 -8.63 3.77 -19.92
CA GLU A 292 -10.02 3.29 -19.85
C GLU A 292 -10.15 1.78 -20.15
N ASP A 293 -9.22 1.22 -20.92
CA ASP A 293 -9.26 -0.18 -21.36
C ASP A 293 -8.66 -1.14 -20.33
N LEU A 294 -8.33 -0.67 -19.12
CA LEU A 294 -7.78 -1.52 -18.08
C LEU A 294 -8.77 -2.59 -17.65
N LYS A 295 -8.31 -3.83 -17.72
CA LYS A 295 -9.01 -4.98 -17.15
C LYS A 295 -8.74 -5.08 -15.65
N PRO A 296 -9.69 -5.59 -14.86
CA PRO A 296 -9.47 -5.83 -13.44
C PRO A 296 -8.35 -6.87 -13.23
N GLU A 297 -7.61 -6.67 -12.14
CA GLU A 297 -6.68 -7.69 -11.66
C GLU A 297 -7.46 -8.84 -11.07
N THR A 298 -7.05 -10.06 -11.36
CA THR A 298 -7.53 -11.26 -10.68
C THR A 298 -6.36 -12.09 -10.21
N SER A 299 -6.53 -12.80 -9.10
CA SER A 299 -5.50 -13.73 -8.62
C SER A 299 -6.12 -15.00 -8.08
N TRP A 300 -5.40 -16.12 -8.22
CA TRP A 300 -5.62 -17.33 -7.46
C TRP A 300 -4.62 -17.35 -6.30
N ASN A 301 -5.16 -17.20 -5.11
CA ASN A 301 -4.42 -17.23 -3.86
C ASN A 301 -4.52 -18.64 -3.27
N LYS A 302 -3.39 -19.19 -2.90
CA LYS A 302 -3.27 -20.54 -2.33
C LYS A 302 -2.35 -20.44 -1.13
N GLU A 303 -2.79 -21.02 -0.04
CA GLU A 303 -2.00 -21.07 1.18
C GLU A 303 -2.19 -22.39 1.91
N ILE A 304 -1.14 -22.79 2.60
CA ILE A 304 -1.16 -23.89 3.55
C ILE A 304 -0.20 -23.59 4.69
N GLY A 305 -0.65 -23.77 5.91
CA GLY A 305 0.13 -23.47 7.09
C GLY A 305 -0.12 -24.44 8.22
N VAL A 306 0.84 -24.51 9.12
CA VAL A 306 0.74 -25.22 10.39
C VAL A 306 0.97 -24.24 11.52
N GLU A 307 0.22 -24.42 12.59
CA GLU A 307 0.31 -23.62 13.82
C GLU A 307 0.37 -24.53 15.04
N TYR A 308 1.31 -24.26 15.92
CA TYR A 308 1.40 -24.85 17.25
C TYR A 308 1.18 -23.76 18.29
N ASN A 309 0.30 -24.02 19.27
CA ASN A 309 0.02 -23.10 20.35
C ASN A 309 -0.20 -23.88 21.66
N LYS A 310 0.68 -23.68 22.64
CA LYS A 310 0.58 -24.30 23.95
C LYS A 310 1.37 -23.49 25.00
N ASP A 311 0.78 -23.23 26.14
CA ASP A 311 1.42 -22.63 27.31
C ASP A 311 2.21 -21.33 27.01
N GLY A 312 1.68 -20.49 26.08
CA GLY A 312 2.33 -19.26 25.62
C GLY A 312 3.38 -19.47 24.53
N TYR A 313 3.77 -20.73 24.20
CA TYR A 313 4.57 -21.03 23.00
C TYR A 313 3.67 -21.00 21.75
N LEU A 314 4.05 -20.19 20.79
CA LEU A 314 3.37 -20.13 19.51
C LEU A 314 4.41 -20.30 18.38
N ALA A 315 4.16 -21.22 17.47
CA ALA A 315 4.95 -21.34 16.26
C ALA A 315 4.02 -21.52 15.07
N SER A 316 4.19 -20.74 14.01
CA SER A 316 3.45 -20.92 12.78
C SER A 316 4.34 -20.78 11.56
N LEU A 317 4.02 -21.55 10.52
CA LEU A 317 4.66 -21.48 9.22
C LEU A 317 3.59 -21.66 8.15
N THR A 318 3.51 -20.68 7.22
CA THR A 318 2.58 -20.70 6.11
C THR A 318 3.34 -20.52 4.80
N TYR A 319 3.12 -21.41 3.86
CA TYR A 319 3.46 -21.20 2.45
C TYR A 319 2.30 -20.51 1.75
N PHE A 320 2.60 -19.50 0.95
CA PHE A 320 1.61 -18.82 0.13
C PHE A 320 2.08 -18.70 -1.32
N ARG A 321 1.09 -18.73 -2.24
CA ARG A 321 1.32 -18.50 -3.66
C ARG A 321 0.13 -17.79 -4.29
N ASN A 322 0.40 -16.66 -4.93
CA ASN A 322 -0.57 -15.81 -5.60
C ASN A 322 -0.23 -15.73 -7.09
N ASP A 323 -1.03 -16.36 -7.92
CA ASP A 323 -0.92 -16.34 -9.38
C ASP A 323 -1.85 -15.24 -9.92
N TYR A 324 -1.29 -14.13 -10.37
CA TYR A 324 -2.03 -12.97 -10.89
C TYR A 324 -2.24 -13.06 -12.40
N ARG A 325 -3.41 -12.57 -12.83
CA ARG A 325 -3.73 -12.23 -14.22
C ARG A 325 -4.13 -10.77 -14.31
N ASN A 326 -3.81 -10.13 -15.44
CA ASN A 326 -4.11 -8.73 -15.72
C ASN A 326 -3.60 -7.78 -14.63
N LYS A 327 -2.44 -8.07 -14.02
CA LYS A 327 -1.86 -7.19 -13.00
C LYS A 327 -1.68 -5.78 -13.57
N ILE A 328 -2.30 -4.76 -12.95
CA ILE A 328 -2.14 -3.38 -13.38
C ILE A 328 -0.74 -2.91 -13.02
N VAL A 329 0.00 -2.51 -14.04
CA VAL A 329 1.40 -2.10 -13.94
C VAL A 329 1.66 -0.87 -14.79
N PRO A 330 2.68 -0.06 -14.46
CA PRO A 330 3.21 0.93 -15.39
C PRO A 330 3.69 0.26 -16.68
N SER A 331 3.23 0.75 -17.83
CA SER A 331 3.70 0.31 -19.14
C SER A 331 5.11 0.85 -19.42
N ASP A 332 5.91 0.11 -20.18
CA ASP A 332 7.18 0.58 -20.75
C ASP A 332 7.01 1.18 -22.15
N LYS A 333 5.76 1.28 -22.64
CA LYS A 333 5.44 1.85 -23.95
C LYS A 333 5.28 3.36 -23.83
N LEU A 334 6.23 4.10 -24.42
CA LEU A 334 6.11 5.55 -24.56
C LEU A 334 4.94 5.90 -25.47
N ILE A 335 4.04 6.75 -24.98
CA ILE A 335 2.89 7.24 -25.75
C ILE A 335 3.07 8.69 -26.22
N GLY A 336 3.87 9.50 -25.51
CA GLY A 336 4.11 10.88 -25.87
C GLY A 336 5.09 11.58 -24.94
N VAL A 337 5.18 12.91 -25.06
CA VAL A 337 5.95 13.78 -24.19
C VAL A 337 5.13 15.00 -23.81
N THR A 338 5.35 15.55 -22.63
CA THR A 338 4.76 16.83 -22.21
C THR A 338 5.44 17.99 -22.93
N SER A 339 4.89 19.21 -22.83
CA SER A 339 5.52 20.42 -23.33
C SER A 339 6.93 20.64 -22.77
N ASN A 340 7.18 20.19 -21.54
CA ASN A 340 8.49 20.21 -20.90
C ASN A 340 9.39 19.01 -21.28
N LYS A 341 9.00 18.26 -22.30
CA LYS A 341 9.71 17.07 -22.83
C LYS A 341 9.82 15.90 -21.86
N ASN A 342 9.03 15.87 -20.78
CA ASN A 342 8.94 14.71 -19.92
C ASN A 342 8.17 13.60 -20.64
N GLU A 343 8.65 12.38 -20.53
CA GLU A 343 8.03 11.21 -21.15
C GLU A 343 6.68 10.88 -20.52
N VAL A 344 5.73 10.44 -21.33
CA VAL A 344 4.40 9.99 -20.89
C VAL A 344 4.20 8.55 -21.29
N TYR A 345 3.89 7.74 -20.32
CA TYR A 345 3.53 6.34 -20.41
C TYR A 345 2.07 6.14 -20.03
N GLN A 346 1.57 4.93 -20.14
CA GLN A 346 0.19 4.61 -19.79
C GLN A 346 0.14 3.43 -18.82
N TRP A 347 -0.86 3.39 -17.97
CA TRP A 347 -1.17 2.18 -17.22
C TRP A 347 -1.58 1.05 -18.14
N SER A 348 -1.16 -0.16 -17.86
CA SER A 348 -1.45 -1.36 -18.64
C SER A 348 -1.63 -2.58 -17.76
N ASN A 349 -2.12 -3.65 -18.34
CA ASN A 349 -2.19 -4.94 -17.66
C ASN A 349 -1.00 -5.82 -18.06
N ALA A 350 -0.24 -6.31 -17.09
CA ALA A 350 0.66 -7.44 -17.27
C ALA A 350 -0.18 -8.72 -17.32
N ASN A 351 0.05 -9.57 -18.33
CA ASN A 351 -0.78 -10.75 -18.51
C ASN A 351 -0.69 -11.70 -17.31
N ARG A 352 0.51 -11.93 -16.80
CA ARG A 352 0.74 -12.86 -15.69
C ARG A 352 1.82 -12.36 -14.74
N ALA A 353 1.55 -12.50 -13.44
CA ALA A 353 2.53 -12.25 -12.40
C ALA A 353 2.44 -13.32 -11.31
N LEU A 354 3.51 -13.49 -10.55
CA LEU A 354 3.61 -14.49 -9.48
C LEU A 354 4.22 -13.84 -8.24
N VAL A 355 3.56 -14.05 -7.11
CA VAL A 355 4.11 -13.77 -5.78
C VAL A 355 4.03 -15.06 -4.97
N GLU A 356 5.16 -15.49 -4.40
CA GLU A 356 5.27 -16.79 -3.72
C GLU A 356 6.30 -16.67 -2.60
N GLY A 357 5.98 -17.24 -1.44
CA GLY A 357 6.86 -17.13 -0.28
C GLY A 357 6.45 -17.97 0.91
N LEU A 358 7.14 -17.71 2.00
CA LEU A 358 6.88 -18.27 3.33
C LEU A 358 6.71 -17.14 4.31
N GLU A 359 5.80 -17.29 5.26
CA GLU A 359 5.67 -16.41 6.42
C GLU A 359 5.50 -17.26 7.68
N GLY A 360 5.91 -16.70 8.80
CA GLY A 360 5.78 -17.41 10.07
C GLY A 360 5.99 -16.51 11.27
N ASN A 361 5.54 -17.04 12.40
CA ASN A 361 5.64 -16.42 13.70
C ASN A 361 6.22 -17.43 14.68
N LEU A 362 7.03 -16.93 15.61
CA LEU A 362 7.57 -17.72 16.72
C LEU A 362 7.53 -16.86 17.99
N THR A 363 6.75 -17.28 18.97
CA THR A 363 6.73 -16.70 20.31
C THR A 363 7.23 -17.71 21.31
N LEU A 364 8.23 -17.33 22.08
CA LEU A 364 8.85 -18.17 23.12
C LEU A 364 8.81 -17.42 24.47
N PRO A 365 8.05 -17.89 25.45
CA PRO A 365 8.18 -17.45 26.85
C PRO A 365 9.46 -18.08 27.44
N LEU A 366 10.59 -17.38 27.32
CA LEU A 366 11.89 -17.86 27.76
C LEU A 366 11.97 -17.96 29.28
N ILE A 367 11.33 -17.03 29.98
CA ILE A 367 11.11 -17.06 31.42
C ILE A 367 9.63 -16.70 31.62
N GLU A 368 8.88 -17.60 32.25
CA GLU A 368 7.45 -17.43 32.48
C GLU A 368 7.14 -16.08 33.12
N ASN A 369 6.21 -15.35 32.52
CA ASN A 369 5.76 -14.01 32.93
C ASN A 369 6.88 -12.93 33.00
N LYS A 370 8.10 -13.24 32.60
CA LYS A 370 9.23 -12.29 32.68
C LYS A 370 9.91 -12.01 31.37
N LEU A 371 10.27 -13.02 30.59
CA LEU A 371 11.06 -12.85 29.39
C LEU A 371 10.37 -13.51 28.20
N SER A 372 9.93 -12.73 27.24
CA SER A 372 9.28 -13.20 26.03
C SER A 372 10.07 -12.78 24.79
N TRP A 373 10.27 -13.73 23.88
CA TRP A 373 10.90 -13.49 22.59
C TRP A 373 9.90 -13.76 21.47
N VAL A 374 9.55 -12.70 20.71
CA VAL A 374 8.59 -12.73 19.61
C VAL A 374 9.31 -12.47 18.29
N ASN A 375 9.08 -13.33 17.33
CA ASN A 375 9.66 -13.24 16.01
C ASN A 375 8.60 -13.37 14.92
N ASN A 376 8.69 -12.54 13.88
CA ASN A 376 7.87 -12.64 12.69
C ASN A 376 8.80 -12.61 11.48
N PHE A 377 8.64 -13.51 10.54
CA PHE A 377 9.43 -13.49 9.33
C PHE A 377 8.58 -13.65 8.08
N THR A 378 9.05 -13.07 7.01
CA THR A 378 8.53 -13.26 5.66
C THR A 378 9.71 -13.52 4.73
N TYR A 379 9.63 -14.55 3.92
CA TYR A 379 10.60 -14.87 2.88
C TYR A 379 9.91 -14.87 1.51
N MET A 380 10.34 -13.97 0.63
CA MET A 380 9.83 -13.83 -0.72
C MET A 380 10.62 -14.75 -1.66
N HIS A 381 10.07 -15.94 -1.95
CA HIS A 381 10.72 -16.86 -2.89
C HIS A 381 10.72 -16.29 -4.30
N LYS A 382 9.56 -15.84 -4.78
CA LYS A 382 9.39 -15.18 -6.09
C LYS A 382 8.44 -14.00 -6.01
N THR A 383 8.80 -12.91 -6.69
CA THR A 383 7.94 -11.76 -6.97
C THR A 383 8.28 -11.31 -8.38
N LYS A 384 7.47 -11.75 -9.36
CA LYS A 384 7.89 -11.71 -10.77
C LYS A 384 6.74 -11.39 -11.71
N ASN A 385 6.96 -10.43 -12.60
CA ASN A 385 6.20 -10.30 -13.84
C ASN A 385 6.68 -11.41 -14.80
N LYS A 386 5.79 -12.33 -15.18
CA LYS A 386 6.15 -13.49 -16.01
C LYS A 386 6.41 -13.11 -17.46
N ASP A 387 5.92 -11.96 -17.92
CA ASP A 387 6.10 -11.51 -19.30
C ASP A 387 7.47 -10.86 -19.52
N THR A 388 7.96 -10.10 -18.53
CA THR A 388 9.23 -9.35 -18.60
C THR A 388 10.38 -9.99 -17.83
N GLY A 389 10.06 -10.87 -16.89
CA GLY A 389 11.02 -11.42 -15.94
C GLY A 389 11.41 -10.49 -14.79
N ASN A 390 10.97 -9.24 -14.80
CA ASN A 390 11.28 -8.24 -13.80
C ASN A 390 10.51 -8.48 -12.48
N PRO A 391 11.05 -8.04 -11.33
CA PRO A 391 10.30 -8.02 -10.08
C PRO A 391 9.09 -7.08 -10.20
N LEU A 392 7.99 -7.43 -9.53
CA LEU A 392 6.78 -6.60 -9.48
C LEU A 392 7.00 -5.33 -8.66
N SER A 393 7.75 -5.47 -7.57
CA SER A 393 8.09 -4.39 -6.65
C SER A 393 9.48 -4.62 -6.09
N ILE A 394 10.14 -3.54 -5.68
CA ILE A 394 11.42 -3.59 -4.99
C ILE A 394 11.12 -3.86 -3.51
N VAL A 395 11.18 -5.13 -3.13
CA VAL A 395 10.94 -5.59 -1.77
C VAL A 395 12.12 -6.42 -1.28
N PRO A 396 12.39 -6.45 0.04
CA PRO A 396 13.42 -7.31 0.59
C PRO A 396 13.18 -8.78 0.28
N LYS A 397 14.23 -9.53 0.02
CA LYS A 397 14.15 -10.97 -0.20
C LYS A 397 13.59 -11.71 1.02
N TYR A 398 13.87 -11.17 2.20
CA TYR A 398 13.25 -11.56 3.46
C TYR A 398 13.21 -10.39 4.43
N THR A 399 12.29 -10.47 5.38
CA THR A 399 12.21 -9.57 6.53
C THR A 399 12.05 -10.41 7.79
N LEU A 400 12.87 -10.14 8.80
CA LEU A 400 12.74 -10.72 10.12
C LEU A 400 12.55 -9.59 11.12
N ASN A 401 11.44 -9.62 11.86
CA ASN A 401 11.19 -8.74 12.98
C ASN A 401 11.28 -9.56 14.26
N SER A 402 12.08 -9.13 15.19
CA SER A 402 12.32 -9.79 16.46
C SER A 402 12.21 -8.80 17.60
N SER A 403 11.52 -9.16 18.66
CA SER A 403 11.43 -8.38 19.89
C SER A 403 11.64 -9.25 21.11
N LEU A 404 12.52 -8.81 21.98
CA LEU A 404 12.80 -9.42 23.27
C LEU A 404 12.28 -8.48 24.36
N SER A 405 11.23 -8.89 25.06
CA SER A 405 10.60 -8.11 26.12
C SER A 405 10.93 -8.73 27.48
N TYR A 406 11.47 -7.93 28.38
CA TYR A 406 11.86 -8.37 29.73
C TYR A 406 11.16 -7.54 30.81
N GLN A 407 10.30 -8.19 31.60
CA GLN A 407 9.69 -7.64 32.80
C GLN A 407 10.69 -7.79 33.94
N ILE A 408 11.39 -6.73 34.28
CA ILE A 408 12.47 -6.72 35.28
C ILE A 408 11.90 -6.75 36.66
N THR A 409 10.90 -5.90 36.91
CA THR A 409 10.08 -5.89 38.14
C THR A 409 8.62 -5.66 37.76
N ASP A 410 7.67 -5.69 38.70
CA ASP A 410 6.25 -5.45 38.41
C ASP A 410 6.00 -4.09 37.75
N GLY A 411 6.81 -3.09 38.03
CA GLY A 411 6.67 -1.75 37.45
C GLY A 411 7.67 -1.42 36.32
N PHE A 412 8.72 -2.21 36.12
CA PHE A 412 9.80 -1.86 35.19
C PHE A 412 10.02 -2.93 34.14
N ASP A 413 9.95 -2.53 32.87
CA ASP A 413 10.19 -3.38 31.71
C ASP A 413 11.24 -2.79 30.76
N ALA A 414 11.87 -3.64 29.99
CA ALA A 414 12.75 -3.28 28.87
C ALA A 414 12.42 -4.09 27.62
N MET A 415 12.60 -3.50 26.46
CA MET A 415 12.37 -4.17 25.17
C MET A 415 13.49 -3.85 24.20
N LEU A 416 14.08 -4.91 23.63
CA LEU A 416 15.00 -4.85 22.52
C LEU A 416 14.27 -5.27 21.25
N THR A 417 14.38 -4.47 20.20
CA THR A 417 13.82 -4.78 18.87
C THR A 417 14.95 -4.93 17.84
N TYR A 418 14.73 -5.82 16.91
CA TYR A 418 15.63 -6.09 15.80
C TYR A 418 14.81 -6.34 14.53
N THR A 419 15.10 -5.58 13.48
CA THR A 419 14.54 -5.82 12.16
C THR A 419 15.66 -6.04 11.16
N GLN A 420 15.67 -7.20 10.50
CA GLN A 420 16.61 -7.55 9.44
C GLN A 420 15.87 -7.49 8.10
N TYR A 421 16.42 -6.74 7.18
CA TYR A 421 15.99 -6.69 5.79
C TYR A 421 16.99 -7.44 4.91
N GLY A 422 16.46 -8.32 4.08
CA GLY A 422 17.26 -9.01 3.05
C GLY A 422 17.59 -8.09 1.88
N LYS A 423 18.42 -8.59 0.99
CA LYS A 423 18.79 -7.93 -0.27
C LYS A 423 17.54 -7.53 -1.06
N GLN A 424 17.58 -6.34 -1.67
CA GLN A 424 16.54 -5.81 -2.55
C GLN A 424 17.11 -5.66 -3.96
N THR A 425 16.41 -6.23 -4.94
CA THR A 425 16.84 -6.19 -6.34
C THR A 425 15.88 -5.33 -7.15
N GLY A 426 16.40 -4.32 -7.84
CA GLY A 426 15.63 -3.44 -8.70
C GLY A 426 15.23 -4.08 -10.03
N ARG A 427 14.44 -3.35 -10.80
CA ARG A 427 14.04 -3.75 -12.15
C ARG A 427 15.22 -3.63 -13.11
N LYS A 428 15.36 -4.59 -14.00
CA LYS A 428 16.24 -4.47 -15.15
C LYS A 428 15.53 -3.62 -16.20
N VAL A 429 16.17 -2.53 -16.62
CA VAL A 429 15.66 -1.67 -17.69
C VAL A 429 16.00 -2.32 -19.02
N LYS A 430 15.03 -2.40 -19.95
CA LYS A 430 15.32 -2.84 -21.32
C LYS A 430 16.22 -1.79 -22.01
N GLU A 431 17.30 -2.25 -22.62
CA GLU A 431 18.39 -1.49 -23.24
C GLU A 431 18.00 -0.51 -24.37
N ILE A 432 16.72 -0.25 -24.58
CA ILE A 432 16.23 0.36 -25.84
C ILE A 432 16.56 1.85 -25.97
N ARG A 433 17.06 2.55 -24.94
CA ARG A 433 17.11 4.01 -24.97
C ARG A 433 18.36 4.72 -24.47
N MET A 434 19.34 4.06 -23.89
CA MET A 434 20.49 4.77 -23.31
C MET A 434 21.81 4.09 -23.61
N GLU A 435 22.79 4.85 -24.07
CA GLU A 435 24.20 4.45 -24.19
C GLU A 435 24.82 4.04 -22.82
N ASN A 436 24.15 4.35 -21.70
CA ASN A 436 24.61 4.05 -20.35
C ASN A 436 23.62 3.19 -19.51
N ALA A 437 22.68 2.49 -20.12
CA ALA A 437 21.66 1.71 -19.40
C ALA A 437 22.25 0.61 -18.49
N ALA A 438 23.44 0.11 -18.80
CA ALA A 438 24.13 -0.87 -17.97
C ALA A 438 24.59 -0.32 -16.61
N ALA A 439 25.04 0.93 -16.56
CA ALA A 439 25.47 1.57 -15.32
C ALA A 439 24.28 1.85 -14.39
N LEU A 440 23.11 2.12 -14.94
CA LEU A 440 21.88 2.41 -14.19
C LEU A 440 21.18 1.13 -13.69
N ALA A 441 21.30 0.02 -14.43
CA ALA A 441 20.74 -1.26 -14.03
C ALA A 441 21.38 -1.85 -12.75
N ASN A 442 22.64 -1.52 -12.48
CA ASN A 442 23.39 -2.01 -11.33
C ASN A 442 23.19 -1.15 -10.06
N SER A 443 22.61 0.03 -10.19
CA SER A 443 22.50 1.00 -9.08
C SER A 443 21.31 0.76 -8.15
N THR A 444 20.50 -0.26 -8.41
CA THR A 444 19.22 -0.49 -7.74
C THR A 444 19.23 -1.64 -6.73
N GLU A 445 20.38 -2.25 -6.53
CA GLU A 445 20.53 -3.33 -5.58
C GLU A 445 20.95 -2.76 -4.21
N ILE A 446 20.17 -3.08 -3.18
CA ILE A 446 20.50 -2.78 -1.79
C ILE A 446 20.91 -4.09 -1.11
N GLY A 447 22.07 -4.11 -0.47
CA GLY A 447 22.51 -5.21 0.37
C GLY A 447 21.58 -5.38 1.59
N SER A 448 21.70 -6.52 2.26
CA SER A 448 20.98 -6.74 3.51
C SER A 448 21.47 -5.80 4.61
N TYR A 449 20.55 -5.36 5.47
CA TYR A 449 20.87 -4.49 6.60
C TYR A 449 19.92 -4.75 7.78
N ALA A 450 20.33 -4.32 8.97
CA ALA A 450 19.56 -4.45 10.19
C ALA A 450 19.35 -3.11 10.88
N VAL A 451 18.20 -2.98 11.55
CA VAL A 451 17.83 -1.86 12.41
C VAL A 451 17.53 -2.39 13.81
N TRP A 452 18.09 -1.74 14.81
CA TRP A 452 17.93 -2.08 16.21
C TRP A 452 17.21 -0.97 16.96
N GLY A 453 16.39 -1.33 17.94
CA GLY A 453 15.77 -0.39 18.85
C GLY A 453 15.82 -0.88 20.29
N LEU A 454 15.86 0.04 21.24
CA LEU A 454 15.85 -0.24 22.65
C LEU A 454 14.88 0.69 23.36
N SER A 455 14.05 0.16 24.25
CA SER A 455 13.20 0.99 25.10
C SER A 455 13.10 0.42 26.51
N ALA A 456 12.78 1.30 27.46
CA ALA A 456 12.47 0.95 28.84
C ALA A 456 11.17 1.66 29.26
N GLY A 457 10.36 0.97 30.02
CA GLY A 457 9.09 1.44 30.54
C GLY A 457 9.04 1.34 32.06
N TYR A 458 8.36 2.28 32.68
CA TYR A 458 8.06 2.27 34.09
C TYR A 458 6.59 2.61 34.35
N ASN A 459 5.89 1.74 35.08
CA ASN A 459 4.51 1.91 35.50
C ASN A 459 4.47 2.18 37.00
N TRP A 460 3.92 3.33 37.38
CA TRP A 460 3.74 3.69 38.76
C TRP A 460 2.27 3.59 39.14
N LYS A 461 1.94 2.61 40.01
CA LYS A 461 0.60 2.39 40.60
C LYS A 461 -0.54 2.41 39.55
N ASP A 462 -0.30 1.92 38.34
CA ASP A 462 -1.27 1.90 37.24
C ASP A 462 -1.80 3.29 36.81
N THR A 463 -1.34 4.35 37.46
CA THR A 463 -1.76 5.73 37.22
C THR A 463 -0.87 6.43 36.21
N ILE A 464 0.45 6.26 36.31
CA ILE A 464 1.42 6.89 35.45
C ILE A 464 2.27 5.80 34.75
N SER A 465 2.29 5.83 33.44
CA SER A 465 3.22 5.00 32.64
C SER A 465 4.17 5.92 31.86
N VAL A 466 5.46 5.68 31.99
CA VAL A 466 6.49 6.39 31.24
C VAL A 466 7.27 5.38 30.41
N ARG A 467 7.47 5.64 29.12
CA ARG A 467 8.36 4.86 28.26
C ARG A 467 9.32 5.80 27.53
N ILE A 468 10.59 5.46 27.58
CA ILE A 468 11.64 6.12 26.81
C ILE A 468 12.27 5.10 25.86
N GLY A 469 12.74 5.55 24.70
CA GLY A 469 13.36 4.64 23.77
C GLY A 469 14.16 5.33 22.69
N VAL A 470 14.90 4.49 21.99
CA VAL A 470 15.69 4.85 20.81
C VAL A 470 15.37 3.86 19.69
N SER A 471 14.96 4.39 18.55
CA SER A 471 14.85 3.63 17.30
C SER A 471 16.11 3.84 16.48
N ASN A 472 16.45 2.83 15.66
CA ASN A 472 17.67 2.81 14.87
C ASN A 472 18.91 3.13 15.71
N LEU A 473 19.14 2.35 16.77
CA LEU A 473 20.19 2.55 17.79
C LEU A 473 21.58 2.79 17.19
N PHE A 474 21.91 2.12 16.08
CA PHE A 474 23.22 2.22 15.42
C PHE A 474 23.26 3.23 14.27
N ASP A 475 22.21 4.09 14.13
CA ASP A 475 22.09 5.10 13.06
C ASP A 475 22.31 4.52 11.65
N LYS A 476 21.78 3.31 11.40
CA LYS A 476 21.88 2.70 10.07
C LYS A 476 21.13 3.54 9.06
N ARG A 477 21.83 4.01 8.03
CA ARG A 477 21.26 4.80 6.96
C ARG A 477 21.34 4.04 5.64
N VAL A 478 20.23 4.06 4.91
CA VAL A 478 20.14 3.54 3.56
C VAL A 478 19.78 4.71 2.66
N TYR A 479 20.70 5.03 1.75
CA TYR A 479 20.53 6.16 0.84
C TYR A 479 19.97 5.68 -0.50
N ARG A 480 19.08 6.48 -1.06
CA ARG A 480 18.67 6.29 -2.44
C ARG A 480 19.80 6.73 -3.35
N GLU A 481 20.12 5.87 -4.29
CA GLU A 481 21.06 6.19 -5.35
C GLU A 481 20.33 6.69 -6.58
N ASN A 482 20.97 7.56 -7.37
CA ASN A 482 20.50 8.06 -8.68
C ASN A 482 19.15 8.78 -8.66
N ASN A 483 18.86 9.56 -7.62
CA ASN A 483 17.65 10.39 -7.52
C ASN A 483 16.33 9.66 -7.82
N GLY A 484 16.32 8.35 -7.73
CA GLY A 484 15.17 7.52 -8.10
C GLY A 484 14.35 7.01 -6.93
N ALA A 485 13.11 6.61 -7.20
CA ALA A 485 12.25 5.88 -6.27
C ALA A 485 12.68 4.40 -6.12
N SER A 486 13.95 4.09 -6.32
CA SER A 486 14.47 2.73 -6.36
C SER A 486 14.65 2.11 -4.99
N THR A 487 14.78 2.95 -3.97
CA THR A 487 15.10 2.50 -2.63
C THR A 487 14.21 3.15 -1.60
N TYR A 488 14.11 2.51 -0.47
CA TYR A 488 13.46 3.02 0.70
C TYR A 488 14.48 3.80 1.54
N ASN A 489 14.15 5.02 1.97
CA ASN A 489 15.01 5.76 2.89
C ASN A 489 14.80 5.27 4.31
N GLU A 490 15.85 4.76 4.94
CA GLU A 490 15.80 4.40 6.34
C GLU A 490 16.00 5.65 7.21
N PRO A 491 15.03 5.99 8.08
CA PRO A 491 15.21 7.08 9.02
C PRO A 491 16.44 6.86 9.91
N GLY A 492 17.16 7.93 10.22
CA GLY A 492 18.26 7.88 11.16
C GLY A 492 17.79 7.57 12.59
N ARG A 493 18.75 7.57 13.53
CA ARG A 493 18.45 7.39 14.96
C ARG A 493 17.45 8.44 15.44
N ALA A 494 16.43 7.98 16.17
CA ALA A 494 15.44 8.85 16.79
C ALA A 494 15.20 8.44 18.24
N TYR A 495 15.06 9.42 19.10
CA TYR A 495 14.70 9.25 20.51
C TYR A 495 13.25 9.60 20.71
N TYR A 496 12.56 8.86 21.58
CA TYR A 496 11.17 9.13 21.91
C TYR A 496 10.89 8.94 23.39
N ALA A 497 9.92 9.68 23.89
CA ALA A 497 9.37 9.51 25.22
C ALA A 497 7.85 9.58 25.16
N THR A 498 7.20 8.71 25.93
CA THR A 498 5.74 8.69 26.08
C THR A 498 5.40 8.72 27.55
N VAL A 499 4.47 9.58 27.93
CA VAL A 499 3.88 9.61 29.28
C VAL A 499 2.38 9.41 29.13
N LYS A 500 1.83 8.44 29.84
CA LYS A 500 0.41 8.18 29.95
C LYS A 500 -0.04 8.38 31.37
N TYR A 501 -1.08 9.16 31.57
CA TYR A 501 -1.78 9.33 32.85
C TYR A 501 -3.18 8.74 32.75
N SER A 502 -3.54 7.87 33.70
CA SER A 502 -4.86 7.24 33.77
C SER A 502 -5.55 7.73 35.07
N PHE A 503 -6.75 8.28 34.95
CA PHE A 503 -7.56 8.84 36.06
C PHE A 503 -8.93 8.17 36.13
#